data_44fb63d48b4e00fbca586f96f660a800
#
_entry.id   44fb63d48b4e00fbca586f96f660a800
#
_cell.length_a   1.000
_cell.length_b   1.000
_cell.length_c   1.000
_cell.angle_alpha   90.00
_cell.angle_beta   90.00
_cell.angle_gamma   90.00
#
_symmetry.space_group_name_H-M   'P 1'
#
loop_
_entity.id
_entity.type
_entity.pdbx_description
1 polymer ?
#
loop_
_entity_poly.entity_id
_entity_poly.type
_entity_poly.pdbx_seq_one_letter_code
_entity_poly.pdbx_strand_id
1 'polypeptide(L)'
;MYDWHNNDSYDKVCPNIVGVDIGCGMYTVKLADTALDFEKIDESCHYIPSGMNVWDGRQERFDLTELKCYRMLRDSKRLERSLGTLGGGNHFVEVDQSSDGTYYLVIHSGSRNLGKQVAELYQQLAVDLHKGKEKYFKQRDEIIQTYKAEGRRKEIQEALKELEKSYEVQILKKNL
;
A
#
# COMPACT_ATOMS: atom_id res chain seq x y z
N MET A 1 -5.99 21.66 22.58
CA MET A 1 -6.42 20.37 23.17
C MET A 1 -7.58 19.88 22.33
N TYR A 2 -7.41 18.85 21.53
CA TYR A 2 -8.49 18.31 20.67
C TYR A 2 -9.49 17.60 21.59
N ASP A 3 -10.75 18.02 21.52
CA ASP A 3 -11.85 17.37 22.25
C ASP A 3 -12.30 16.12 21.48
N TRP A 4 -11.89 14.97 21.97
CA TRP A 4 -12.21 13.66 21.39
C TRP A 4 -13.68 13.23 21.62
N HIS A 5 -14.47 14.04 22.28
CA HIS A 5 -15.87 13.75 22.62
C HIS A 5 -16.88 14.45 21.71
N ASN A 6 -16.44 15.28 20.77
CA ASN A 6 -17.36 15.95 19.84
C ASN A 6 -17.54 15.06 18.58
N ASN A 7 -18.73 14.54 18.39
CA ASN A 7 -19.12 13.57 17.35
C ASN A 7 -18.87 14.09 15.89
N ASP A 8 -18.65 15.38 15.68
CA ASP A 8 -18.42 15.99 14.38
C ASP A 8 -17.01 15.77 13.82
N SER A 9 -16.09 15.20 14.60
CA SER A 9 -14.69 15.02 14.18
C SER A 9 -14.39 13.67 13.51
N TYR A 10 -15.34 12.71 13.55
CA TYR A 10 -15.12 11.37 13.00
C TYR A 10 -15.29 11.26 11.49
N ASP A 11 -15.82 12.29 10.84
CA ASP A 11 -16.04 12.30 9.38
C ASP A 11 -14.81 12.76 8.57
N LYS A 12 -13.72 13.13 9.25
CA LYS A 12 -12.53 13.66 8.59
C LYS A 12 -11.30 12.78 8.85
N VAL A 13 -10.61 12.43 7.79
CA VAL A 13 -9.32 11.74 7.84
C VAL A 13 -8.20 12.76 7.67
N CYS A 14 -7.13 12.64 8.47
CA CYS A 14 -5.92 13.41 8.28
C CYS A 14 -4.88 12.59 7.50
N PRO A 15 -4.70 12.82 6.19
CA PRO A 15 -3.80 11.99 5.37
C PRO A 15 -2.34 12.05 5.82
N ASN A 16 -1.93 13.13 6.46
CA ASN A 16 -0.54 13.37 6.85
C ASN A 16 -0.13 12.67 8.16
N ILE A 17 -1.05 11.95 8.82
CA ILE A 17 -0.72 11.15 10.02
C ILE A 17 -0.18 9.76 9.65
N VAL A 18 -0.38 9.31 8.42
CA VAL A 18 0.11 8.01 7.96
C VAL A 18 1.62 8.01 7.97
N GLY A 19 2.21 7.07 8.72
CA GLY A 19 3.66 6.95 8.88
C GLY A 19 4.38 6.47 7.63
N VAL A 20 5.71 6.42 7.69
CA VAL A 20 6.58 5.95 6.60
C VAL A 20 6.60 4.42 6.53
N ASP A 21 6.47 3.76 7.68
CA ASP A 21 6.47 2.31 7.83
C ASP A 21 5.08 1.74 7.60
N ILE A 22 4.70 1.62 6.34
CA ILE A 22 3.34 1.28 5.94
C ILE A 22 3.19 -0.22 5.76
N GLY A 23 2.34 -0.83 6.60
CA GLY A 23 2.03 -2.26 6.54
C GLY A 23 3.21 -3.14 6.96
N CYS A 24 4.13 -2.63 7.76
CA CYS A 24 5.16 -3.41 8.43
C CYS A 24 4.59 -4.16 9.63
N GLY A 25 5.20 -5.29 9.94
CA GLY A 25 4.79 -6.14 11.05
C GLY A 25 5.92 -7.02 11.54
N MET A 26 5.74 -7.48 12.77
CA MET A 26 6.64 -8.43 13.43
C MET A 26 6.00 -9.80 13.42
N TYR A 27 6.78 -10.80 13.05
CA TYR A 27 6.38 -12.20 13.16
C TYR A 27 7.39 -12.95 14.03
N THR A 28 6.92 -13.55 15.10
CA THR A 28 7.80 -14.25 16.06
C THR A 28 7.40 -15.70 16.17
N VAL A 29 8.37 -16.59 16.04
CA VAL A 29 8.20 -18.03 16.14
C VAL A 29 9.10 -18.58 17.23
N LYS A 30 8.50 -19.30 18.20
CA LYS A 30 9.26 -20.07 19.19
C LYS A 30 9.93 -21.25 18.49
N LEU A 31 11.24 -21.38 18.65
CA LEU A 31 12.00 -22.49 18.08
C LEU A 31 11.99 -23.68 19.06
N ALA A 32 11.82 -24.89 18.52
CA ALA A 32 11.71 -26.11 19.31
C ALA A 32 13.07 -26.60 19.80
N ASP A 33 14.14 -26.34 19.02
CA ASP A 33 15.50 -26.79 19.28
C ASP A 33 16.32 -25.77 20.05
N THR A 34 17.10 -26.24 20.98
CA THR A 34 18.11 -25.46 21.71
C THR A 34 19.49 -25.50 21.07
N ALA A 35 19.70 -26.43 20.14
CA ALA A 35 20.96 -26.58 19.38
C ALA A 35 20.79 -25.98 17.98
N LEU A 36 20.77 -24.65 17.89
CA LEU A 36 20.64 -23.93 16.63
C LEU A 36 22.00 -23.86 15.91
N ASP A 37 21.99 -24.14 14.62
CA ASP A 37 23.10 -23.91 13.71
C ASP A 37 22.99 -22.50 13.12
N PHE A 38 23.61 -21.53 13.78
CA PHE A 38 23.56 -20.13 13.38
C PHE A 38 24.20 -19.87 12.01
N GLU A 39 25.22 -20.67 11.64
CA GLU A 39 25.86 -20.56 10.32
C GLU A 39 24.88 -20.91 9.21
N LYS A 40 24.10 -21.98 9.37
CA LYS A 40 23.04 -22.34 8.41
C LYS A 40 21.92 -21.32 8.35
N ILE A 41 21.56 -20.72 9.49
CA ILE A 41 20.54 -19.67 9.52
C ILE A 41 21.03 -18.46 8.73
N ASP A 42 22.27 -18.03 8.97
CA ASP A 42 22.89 -16.91 8.26
C ASP A 42 23.00 -17.19 6.75
N GLU A 43 23.51 -18.34 6.36
CA GLU A 43 23.55 -18.78 4.97
C GLU A 43 22.17 -18.73 4.32
N SER A 44 21.12 -19.23 5.01
CA SER A 44 19.75 -19.20 4.51
C SER A 44 19.22 -17.78 4.32
N CYS A 45 19.54 -16.87 5.24
CA CYS A 45 19.16 -15.47 5.15
C CYS A 45 19.78 -14.75 3.94
N HIS A 46 20.99 -15.15 3.53
CA HIS A 46 21.67 -14.58 2.35
C HIS A 46 20.95 -14.86 1.03
N TYR A 47 20.13 -15.92 0.95
CA TYR A 47 19.30 -16.19 -0.23
C TYR A 47 18.04 -15.36 -0.31
N ILE A 48 17.62 -14.70 0.78
CA ILE A 48 16.41 -13.90 0.80
C ILE A 48 16.68 -12.54 0.14
N PRO A 49 15.98 -12.19 -0.95
CA PRO A 49 16.16 -10.89 -1.57
C PRO A 49 15.87 -9.76 -0.59
N SER A 50 16.79 -8.81 -0.47
CA SER A 50 16.71 -7.66 0.43
C SER A 50 16.78 -6.34 -0.32
N GLY A 51 16.54 -5.23 0.37
CA GLY A 51 16.52 -3.90 -0.22
C GLY A 51 15.45 -3.78 -1.32
N MET A 52 15.87 -3.41 -2.51
CA MET A 52 14.97 -3.28 -3.68
C MET A 52 14.84 -4.58 -4.47
N ASN A 53 15.58 -5.62 -4.15
CA ASN A 53 15.54 -6.87 -4.91
C ASN A 53 14.24 -7.64 -4.67
N VAL A 54 13.85 -8.42 -5.66
CA VAL A 54 12.70 -9.33 -5.61
C VAL A 54 13.12 -10.68 -6.21
N TRP A 55 12.32 -11.71 -5.99
CA TRP A 55 12.56 -13.02 -6.58
C TRP A 55 12.47 -12.96 -8.12
N ASP A 56 13.16 -13.87 -8.79
CA ASP A 56 13.05 -14.04 -10.24
C ASP A 56 11.66 -14.52 -10.66
N GLY A 57 11.03 -15.34 -9.82
CA GLY A 57 9.69 -15.87 -9.98
C GLY A 57 8.80 -15.61 -8.78
N ARG A 58 7.51 -15.85 -8.95
CA ARG A 58 6.52 -15.79 -7.87
C ARG A 58 6.76 -16.95 -6.90
N GLN A 59 6.87 -16.65 -5.61
CA GLN A 59 7.08 -17.67 -4.57
C GLN A 59 5.76 -18.27 -4.08
N GLU A 60 4.72 -17.45 -3.98
CA GLU A 60 3.40 -17.86 -3.52
C GLU A 60 2.32 -17.15 -4.35
N ARG A 61 1.11 -17.71 -4.37
CA ARG A 61 -0.02 -17.10 -5.07
C ARG A 61 -0.69 -16.06 -4.20
N PHE A 62 -0.66 -14.82 -4.65
CA PHE A 62 -1.39 -13.71 -4.05
C PHE A 62 -2.20 -13.00 -5.14
N ASP A 63 -3.52 -12.91 -4.96
CA ASP A 63 -4.39 -12.29 -5.95
C ASP A 63 -4.52 -10.79 -5.71
N LEU A 64 -3.69 -10.02 -6.38
CA LEU A 64 -3.76 -8.56 -6.35
C LEU A 64 -5.06 -7.99 -6.91
N THR A 65 -5.82 -8.78 -7.71
CA THR A 65 -7.06 -8.30 -8.35
C THR A 65 -8.20 -8.09 -7.37
N GLU A 66 -8.11 -8.68 -6.17
CA GLU A 66 -9.06 -8.44 -5.07
C GLU A 66 -8.96 -7.02 -4.49
N LEU A 67 -7.84 -6.34 -4.71
CA LEU A 67 -7.65 -4.97 -4.24
C LEU A 67 -8.49 -3.99 -5.06
N LYS A 68 -9.29 -3.17 -4.40
CA LYS A 68 -10.11 -2.13 -5.06
C LYS A 68 -9.27 -1.19 -5.95
N CYS A 69 -8.03 -0.95 -5.58
CA CYS A 69 -7.09 -0.10 -6.29
C CYS A 69 -6.22 -0.86 -7.32
N TYR A 70 -6.44 -2.16 -7.56
CA TYR A 70 -5.60 -2.98 -8.43
C TYR A 70 -5.23 -2.32 -9.76
N ARG A 71 -6.22 -1.72 -10.43
CA ARG A 71 -6.01 -1.08 -11.76
C ARG A 71 -5.11 0.15 -11.73
N MET A 72 -4.84 0.69 -10.55
CA MET A 72 -3.98 1.86 -10.33
C MET A 72 -2.58 1.47 -9.86
N LEU A 73 -2.36 0.18 -9.54
CA LEU A 73 -1.05 -0.33 -9.16
C LEU A 73 -0.13 -0.41 -10.37
N ARG A 74 1.13 -0.04 -10.16
CA ARG A 74 2.19 -0.13 -11.16
C ARG A 74 2.99 -1.40 -10.95
N ASP A 75 3.42 -2.01 -12.06
CA ASP A 75 4.28 -3.20 -12.08
C ASP A 75 3.77 -4.34 -11.17
N SER A 76 2.55 -4.78 -11.41
CA SER A 76 1.91 -5.85 -10.63
C SER A 76 2.75 -7.14 -10.61
N LYS A 77 3.44 -7.48 -11.71
CA LYS A 77 4.34 -8.65 -11.76
C LYS A 77 5.49 -8.55 -10.76
N ARG A 78 6.05 -7.35 -10.58
CA ARG A 78 7.10 -7.12 -9.59
C ARG A 78 6.54 -7.19 -8.17
N LEU A 79 5.34 -6.66 -7.94
CA LEU A 79 4.66 -6.75 -6.64
C LEU A 79 4.44 -8.20 -6.23
N GLU A 80 3.99 -9.06 -7.15
CA GLU A 80 3.82 -10.50 -6.89
C GLU A 80 5.14 -11.21 -6.56
N ARG A 81 6.24 -10.82 -7.20
CA ARG A 81 7.58 -11.36 -6.93
C ARG A 81 8.23 -10.82 -5.66
N SER A 82 7.67 -9.76 -5.06
CA SER A 82 8.17 -9.21 -3.81
C SER A 82 7.70 -9.96 -2.57
N LEU A 83 6.70 -10.83 -2.71
CA LEU A 83 6.24 -11.68 -1.61
C LEU A 83 7.35 -12.62 -1.14
N GLY A 84 7.58 -12.70 0.18
CA GLY A 84 8.65 -13.49 0.77
C GLY A 84 10.04 -12.87 0.66
N THR A 85 10.16 -11.58 0.29
CA THR A 85 11.42 -10.83 0.35
C THR A 85 11.51 -10.04 1.65
N LEU A 86 12.73 -9.86 2.17
CA LEU A 86 12.92 -9.15 3.43
C LEU A 86 12.62 -7.65 3.31
N GLY A 87 13.16 -7.00 2.31
CA GLY A 87 13.08 -5.56 2.18
C GLY A 87 14.33 -4.85 2.69
N GLY A 88 14.18 -3.56 2.94
CA GLY A 88 15.29 -2.71 3.37
C GLY A 88 14.84 -1.73 4.48
N GLY A 89 15.75 -0.88 4.88
CA GLY A 89 15.53 0.05 5.98
C GLY A 89 15.64 -0.65 7.33
N ASN A 90 14.58 -0.61 8.11
CA ASN A 90 14.50 -1.22 9.44
C ASN A 90 14.04 -2.69 9.45
N HIS A 91 13.97 -3.36 8.28
CA HIS A 91 13.59 -4.76 8.19
C HIS A 91 14.75 -5.68 8.57
N PHE A 92 14.46 -6.74 9.31
CA PHE A 92 15.45 -7.68 9.78
C PHE A 92 14.89 -9.09 10.00
N VAL A 93 15.80 -10.05 10.08
CA VAL A 93 15.58 -11.40 10.59
C VAL A 93 16.62 -11.61 11.68
N GLU A 94 16.19 -12.01 12.86
CA GLU A 94 17.08 -12.24 13.99
C GLU A 94 16.62 -13.45 14.81
N VAL A 95 17.53 -14.00 15.60
CA VAL A 95 17.22 -15.04 16.59
C VAL A 95 17.52 -14.47 17.97
N ASP A 96 16.46 -14.36 18.77
CA ASP A 96 16.54 -13.88 20.15
C ASP A 96 16.54 -15.05 21.14
N GLN A 97 17.19 -14.86 22.28
CA GLN A 97 17.12 -15.80 23.39
C GLN A 97 16.48 -15.12 24.61
N SER A 98 15.42 -15.73 25.10
CA SER A 98 14.79 -15.29 26.35
C SER A 98 15.59 -15.72 27.59
N SER A 99 15.25 -15.16 28.75
CA SER A 99 15.95 -15.42 30.02
C SER A 99 15.88 -16.89 30.49
N ASP A 100 14.90 -17.65 30.01
CA ASP A 100 14.76 -19.09 30.27
C ASP A 100 15.55 -19.98 29.29
N GLY A 101 16.32 -19.37 28.36
CA GLY A 101 17.10 -20.06 27.36
C GLY A 101 16.33 -20.45 26.09
N THR A 102 15.06 -20.10 25.98
CA THR A 102 14.24 -20.38 24.79
C THR A 102 14.64 -19.44 23.63
N TYR A 103 14.81 -20.00 22.43
CA TYR A 103 15.07 -19.23 21.22
C TYR A 103 13.79 -18.88 20.46
N TYR A 104 13.82 -17.69 19.87
CA TYR A 104 12.74 -17.16 19.03
C TYR A 104 13.33 -16.62 17.73
N LEU A 105 12.75 -17.03 16.59
CA LEU A 105 12.99 -16.37 15.31
C LEU A 105 12.07 -15.17 15.22
N VAL A 106 12.64 -14.00 15.03
CA VAL A 106 11.90 -12.73 14.90
C VAL A 106 12.15 -12.17 13.51
N ILE A 107 11.07 -11.88 12.79
CA ILE A 107 11.11 -11.33 11.44
C ILE A 107 10.35 -10.01 11.45
N HIS A 108 11.05 -8.93 11.12
CA HIS A 108 10.42 -7.65 10.81
C HIS A 108 10.47 -7.42 9.30
N SER A 109 9.31 -7.42 8.69
CA SER A 109 9.15 -7.12 7.27
C SER A 109 7.83 -6.40 7.03
N GLY A 110 7.50 -6.08 5.79
CA GLY A 110 6.31 -5.27 5.52
C GLY A 110 5.71 -5.52 4.15
N SER A 111 4.76 -4.66 3.81
CA SER A 111 3.98 -4.71 2.58
C SER A 111 4.77 -4.39 1.32
N ARG A 112 6.07 -4.15 1.44
CA ARG A 112 6.96 -3.80 0.33
C ARG A 112 6.42 -2.58 -0.44
N ASN A 113 6.68 -2.52 -1.74
CA ASN A 113 6.20 -1.43 -2.60
C ASN A 113 4.67 -1.42 -2.75
N LEU A 114 3.99 -2.54 -2.51
CA LEU A 114 2.53 -2.60 -2.57
C LEU A 114 1.91 -1.63 -1.56
N GLY A 115 2.28 -1.72 -0.29
CA GLY A 115 1.75 -0.84 0.75
C GLY A 115 2.04 0.63 0.47
N LYS A 116 3.25 0.95 0.00
CA LYS A 116 3.59 2.32 -0.41
C LYS A 116 2.66 2.84 -1.50
N GLN A 117 2.45 2.08 -2.58
CA GLN A 117 1.56 2.49 -3.67
C GLN A 117 0.11 2.66 -3.20
N VAL A 118 -0.39 1.75 -2.38
CA VAL A 118 -1.75 1.83 -1.82
C VAL A 118 -1.88 3.07 -0.94
N ALA A 119 -0.92 3.32 -0.06
CA ALA A 119 -0.96 4.49 0.82
C ALA A 119 -0.89 5.80 0.04
N GLU A 120 0.04 5.95 -0.89
CA GLU A 120 0.16 7.14 -1.73
C GLU A 120 -1.14 7.44 -2.48
N LEU A 121 -1.79 6.39 -3.01
CA LEU A 121 -3.04 6.51 -3.74
C LEU A 121 -4.17 7.05 -2.85
N TYR A 122 -4.38 6.42 -1.68
CA TYR A 122 -5.48 6.82 -0.80
C TYR A 122 -5.20 8.12 -0.06
N GLN A 123 -3.95 8.43 0.27
CA GLN A 123 -3.56 9.74 0.80
C GLN A 123 -3.84 10.85 -0.22
N GLN A 124 -3.47 10.65 -1.49
CA GLN A 124 -3.75 11.62 -2.52
C GLN A 124 -5.25 11.81 -2.72
N LEU A 125 -6.02 10.71 -2.73
CA LEU A 125 -7.48 10.78 -2.80
C LEU A 125 -8.07 11.58 -1.63
N ALA A 126 -7.60 11.33 -0.41
CA ALA A 126 -8.06 12.07 0.76
C ALA A 126 -7.73 13.57 0.66
N VAL A 127 -6.52 13.93 0.25
CA VAL A 127 -6.13 15.32 0.00
C VAL A 127 -7.03 15.98 -1.04
N ASP A 128 -7.34 15.29 -2.12
CA ASP A 128 -8.20 15.80 -3.19
C ASP A 128 -9.65 16.01 -2.72
N LEU A 129 -10.18 15.11 -1.89
CA LEU A 129 -11.49 15.27 -1.26
C LEU A 129 -11.52 16.49 -0.33
N HIS A 130 -10.50 16.67 0.50
CA HIS A 130 -10.38 17.85 1.37
C HIS A 130 -10.28 19.17 0.58
N LYS A 131 -9.73 19.15 -0.63
CA LYS A 131 -9.71 20.30 -1.55
C LYS A 131 -11.04 20.54 -2.25
N GLY A 132 -12.10 19.81 -1.93
CA GLY A 132 -13.43 19.97 -2.50
C GLY A 132 -13.63 19.35 -3.88
N LYS A 133 -12.80 18.39 -4.27
CA LYS A 133 -12.94 17.65 -5.53
C LYS A 133 -14.05 16.57 -5.50
N GLU A 134 -14.86 16.53 -4.46
CA GLU A 134 -15.94 15.53 -4.33
C GLU A 134 -16.90 15.54 -5.53
N LYS A 135 -17.28 16.72 -5.98
CA LYS A 135 -18.14 16.88 -7.17
C LYS A 135 -17.50 16.32 -8.43
N TYR A 136 -16.21 16.51 -8.60
CA TYR A 136 -15.44 15.95 -9.72
C TYR A 136 -15.49 14.42 -9.72
N PHE A 137 -15.24 13.78 -8.59
CA PHE A 137 -15.26 12.32 -8.49
C PHE A 137 -16.65 11.76 -8.76
N LYS A 138 -17.70 12.44 -8.27
CA LYS A 138 -19.09 12.04 -8.52
C LYS A 138 -19.42 12.10 -10.02
N GLN A 139 -19.11 13.19 -10.69
CA GLN A 139 -19.32 13.35 -12.12
C GLN A 139 -18.50 12.34 -12.95
N ARG A 140 -17.26 12.08 -12.54
CA ARG A 140 -16.42 11.06 -13.17
C ARG A 140 -17.08 9.68 -13.13
N ASP A 141 -17.58 9.29 -11.97
CA ASP A 141 -18.19 7.98 -11.79
C ASP A 141 -19.50 7.87 -12.56
N GLU A 142 -20.29 8.94 -12.62
CA GLU A 142 -21.52 9.04 -13.45
C GLU A 142 -21.19 8.86 -14.94
N ILE A 143 -20.18 9.55 -15.47
CA ILE A 143 -19.72 9.39 -16.85
C ILE A 143 -19.33 7.94 -17.12
N ILE A 144 -18.52 7.33 -16.25
CA ILE A 144 -18.06 5.94 -16.43
C ILE A 144 -19.25 4.98 -16.46
N GLN A 145 -20.24 5.14 -15.59
CA GLN A 145 -21.40 4.27 -15.52
C GLN A 145 -22.30 4.44 -16.75
N THR A 146 -22.58 5.68 -17.14
CA THR A 146 -23.43 6.00 -18.29
C THR A 146 -22.84 5.44 -19.59
N TYR A 147 -21.57 5.73 -19.87
CA TYR A 147 -20.91 5.28 -21.10
C TYR A 147 -20.74 3.75 -21.14
N LYS A 148 -20.59 3.10 -19.99
CA LYS A 148 -20.60 1.62 -19.92
C LYS A 148 -21.97 1.04 -20.22
N ALA A 149 -23.05 1.65 -19.70
CA ALA A 149 -24.42 1.21 -19.94
C ALA A 149 -24.82 1.38 -21.41
N GLU A 150 -24.36 2.45 -22.06
CA GLU A 150 -24.57 2.74 -23.47
C GLU A 150 -23.65 1.95 -24.43
N GLY A 151 -22.74 1.13 -23.91
CA GLY A 151 -21.78 0.36 -24.73
C GLY A 151 -20.62 1.19 -25.31
N ARG A 152 -20.50 2.48 -24.96
CA ARG A 152 -19.54 3.48 -25.48
C ARG A 152 -18.21 3.49 -24.72
N ARG A 153 -17.69 2.34 -24.33
CA ARG A 153 -16.49 2.23 -23.47
C ARG A 153 -15.24 2.89 -24.04
N LYS A 154 -15.12 2.98 -25.36
CA LYS A 154 -13.96 3.60 -26.04
C LYS A 154 -13.89 5.12 -25.86
N GLU A 155 -15.02 5.76 -25.62
CA GLU A 155 -15.15 7.20 -25.48
C GLU A 155 -14.96 7.69 -24.05
N ILE A 156 -14.92 6.78 -23.06
CA ILE A 156 -14.79 7.12 -21.64
C ILE A 156 -13.54 7.97 -21.39
N GLN A 157 -12.41 7.63 -21.99
CA GLN A 157 -11.16 8.36 -21.75
C GLN A 157 -11.20 9.80 -22.25
N GLU A 158 -11.86 10.04 -23.35
CA GLU A 158 -12.02 11.38 -23.91
C GLU A 158 -12.96 12.23 -23.06
N ALA A 159 -14.10 11.68 -22.65
CA ALA A 159 -15.04 12.35 -21.76
C ALA A 159 -14.42 12.69 -20.39
N LEU A 160 -13.57 11.82 -19.86
CA LEU A 160 -12.85 12.09 -18.61
C LEU A 160 -11.81 13.20 -18.75
N LYS A 161 -11.11 13.30 -19.88
CA LYS A 161 -10.18 14.40 -20.15
C LYS A 161 -10.91 15.75 -20.26
N GLU A 162 -12.08 15.77 -20.87
CA GLU A 162 -12.91 16.98 -20.94
C GLU A 162 -13.38 17.42 -19.55
N LEU A 163 -13.82 16.48 -18.72
CA LEU A 163 -14.19 16.75 -17.33
C LEU A 163 -13.02 17.35 -16.55
N GLU A 164 -11.82 16.75 -16.64
CA GLU A 164 -10.60 17.21 -15.96
C GLU A 164 -10.26 18.64 -16.38
N LYS A 165 -10.26 18.92 -17.68
CA LYS A 165 -10.04 20.27 -18.24
C LYS A 165 -11.03 21.30 -17.71
N SER A 166 -12.33 20.95 -17.64
CA SER A 166 -13.36 21.81 -17.12
C SER A 166 -13.15 22.15 -15.64
N TYR A 167 -12.68 21.20 -14.88
CA TYR A 167 -12.43 21.33 -13.44
C TYR A 167 -11.19 22.17 -13.14
N GLU A 168 -10.09 22.02 -13.89
CA GLU A 168 -8.91 22.86 -13.79
C GLU A 168 -9.23 24.34 -14.07
N VAL A 169 -10.04 24.62 -15.10
CA VAL A 169 -10.50 25.98 -15.41
C VAL A 169 -11.34 26.58 -14.29
N GLN A 170 -12.17 25.78 -13.62
CA GLN A 170 -12.96 26.25 -12.48
C GLN A 170 -12.12 26.56 -11.25
N ILE A 171 -11.08 25.76 -10.98
CA ILE A 171 -10.15 26.00 -9.87
C ILE A 171 -9.34 27.27 -10.12
N LEU A 172 -8.83 27.47 -11.33
CA LEU A 172 -8.10 28.69 -11.71
C LEU A 172 -8.96 29.95 -11.56
N LYS A 173 -10.25 29.89 -11.92
CA LYS A 173 -11.17 31.02 -11.76
C LYS A 173 -11.54 31.34 -10.32
N LYS A 174 -11.43 30.39 -9.39
CA LYS A 174 -11.69 30.61 -7.96
C LYS A 174 -10.50 31.20 -7.19
N ASN A 175 -9.31 31.06 -7.77
CA ASN A 175 -8.06 31.54 -7.16
C ASN A 175 -7.59 32.89 -7.76
N LEU A 176 -8.36 33.51 -8.64
CA LEU A 176 -8.24 34.87 -9.16
C LEU A 176 -9.25 35.81 -8.50
#